data_639dc86e52a0af38e2733f704f2c1a62
#
_entry.id   639dc86e52a0af38e2733f704f2c1a62
#
_cell.length_a   1.000
_cell.length_b   1.000
_cell.length_c   1.000
_cell.angle_alpha   90.00
_cell.angle_beta   90.00
_cell.angle_gamma   90.00
#
_symmetry.space_group_name_H-M   'P 1'
#
loop_
_entity.id
_entity.type
_entity.pdbx_description
1 polymer ?
#
loop_
_entity_poly.entity_id
_entity_poly.type
_entity_poly.pdbx_seq_one_letter_code
_entity_poly.pdbx_strand_id
1 'polypeptide(L)'
;MDKSVLKDLSYGVYIVSAKENDLLVGCVANSIMQINSETIAISINKENYTTKVIEETKKFAINILPQDIDIELIKTFGFKKSNEVNKYENVNYELVNDLPVIKDSCGAIFCEYEKCIETSTHLVILAKITDATKYSNKTPLTYKYYQENLKGGTSKYAPTYQEGEKTKKNVFVCKICGYRYETNLDELPDDFKCPMCGVGKEYFEKL
;
A
#
# COMPACT_ATOMS: atom_id res chain seq x y z
N MET A 1 1.28 15.68 22.72
CA MET A 1 0.19 15.47 21.74
C MET A 1 -0.01 13.95 21.58
N ASP A 2 -1.21 13.50 21.80
CA ASP A 2 -1.58 12.09 21.58
C ASP A 2 -1.80 11.87 20.07
N LYS A 3 -0.87 11.16 19.43
CA LYS A 3 -0.93 10.89 17.99
C LYS A 3 -1.84 9.69 17.65
N SER A 4 -2.33 8.95 18.65
CA SER A 4 -3.18 7.78 18.40
C SER A 4 -4.50 8.16 17.69
N VAL A 5 -5.02 9.35 17.96
CA VAL A 5 -6.21 9.90 17.31
C VAL A 5 -6.10 10.00 15.79
N LEU A 6 -4.86 10.09 15.24
CA LEU A 6 -4.66 10.14 13.80
C LEU A 6 -4.98 8.79 13.11
N LYS A 7 -5.06 7.70 13.87
CA LYS A 7 -5.47 6.38 13.37
C LYS A 7 -6.97 6.28 13.12
N ASP A 8 -7.75 7.20 13.73
CA ASP A 8 -9.20 7.25 13.55
C ASP A 8 -9.58 7.93 12.22
N LEU A 9 -8.62 8.55 11.53
CA LEU A 9 -8.86 9.09 10.20
C LEU A 9 -9.14 7.95 9.21
N SER A 10 -10.16 8.16 8.37
CA SER A 10 -10.58 7.17 7.38
C SER A 10 -9.82 7.35 6.06
N TYR A 11 -9.17 6.29 5.60
CA TYR A 11 -8.44 6.26 4.33
C TYR A 11 -8.83 5.03 3.52
N GLY A 12 -8.75 5.15 2.18
CA GLY A 12 -8.70 4.00 1.29
C GLY A 12 -7.28 3.46 1.12
N VAL A 13 -7.12 2.41 0.32
CA VAL A 13 -5.82 1.92 -0.16
C VAL A 13 -5.85 1.90 -1.68
N TYR A 14 -4.87 2.53 -2.29
CA TYR A 14 -4.80 2.78 -3.71
C TYR A 14 -3.41 2.45 -4.24
N ILE A 15 -3.32 2.17 -5.54
CA ILE A 15 -2.05 2.22 -6.27
C ILE A 15 -2.10 3.42 -7.21
N VAL A 16 -1.19 4.36 -7.00
CA VAL A 16 -0.96 5.48 -7.92
C VAL A 16 0.05 5.01 -8.95
N SER A 17 -0.32 5.10 -10.21
CA SER A 17 0.42 4.60 -11.37
C SER A 17 0.79 5.74 -12.31
N ALA A 18 1.98 5.72 -12.87
CA ALA A 18 2.42 6.63 -13.92
C ALA A 18 3.30 5.89 -14.93
N LYS A 19 3.64 6.57 -16.03
CA LYS A 19 4.49 6.00 -17.09
C LYS A 19 5.42 7.07 -17.62
N GLU A 20 6.68 6.72 -17.78
CA GLU A 20 7.72 7.52 -18.42
C GLU A 20 8.35 6.69 -19.54
N ASN A 21 8.10 7.06 -20.80
CA ASN A 21 8.45 6.25 -21.97
C ASN A 21 7.90 4.81 -21.84
N ASP A 22 8.76 3.79 -21.79
CA ASP A 22 8.36 2.40 -21.60
C ASP A 22 8.40 1.94 -20.14
N LEU A 23 8.82 2.82 -19.22
CA LEU A 23 8.91 2.50 -17.80
C LEU A 23 7.56 2.71 -17.11
N LEU A 24 6.98 1.63 -16.61
CA LEU A 24 5.78 1.66 -15.79
C LEU A 24 6.16 1.77 -14.32
N VAL A 25 5.61 2.76 -13.63
CA VAL A 25 5.88 3.01 -12.21
C VAL A 25 4.60 3.01 -11.39
N GLY A 26 4.72 2.72 -10.11
CA GLY A 26 3.58 2.79 -9.21
C GLY A 26 3.98 2.67 -7.74
N CYS A 27 3.17 3.24 -6.87
CA CYS A 27 3.32 3.11 -5.43
C CYS A 27 1.96 3.04 -4.73
N VAL A 28 1.95 2.43 -3.55
CA VAL A 28 0.76 2.46 -2.68
C VAL A 28 0.61 3.85 -2.07
N ALA A 29 -0.62 4.35 -2.09
CA ALA A 29 -1.03 5.58 -1.41
C ALA A 29 -2.33 5.35 -0.65
N ASN A 30 -2.53 6.08 0.45
CA ASN A 30 -3.77 6.05 1.23
C ASN A 30 -4.41 7.44 1.39
N SER A 31 -3.62 8.50 1.31
CA SER A 31 -4.10 9.87 1.52
C SER A 31 -4.54 10.50 0.20
N ILE A 32 -5.73 10.11 -0.24
CA ILE A 32 -6.38 10.60 -1.47
C ILE A 32 -7.75 11.14 -1.09
N MET A 33 -8.07 12.34 -1.59
CA MET A 33 -9.31 13.03 -1.28
C MET A 33 -9.88 13.70 -2.53
N GLN A 34 -11.14 13.41 -2.82
CA GLN A 34 -11.89 14.19 -3.81
C GLN A 34 -12.19 15.57 -3.24
N ILE A 35 -11.81 16.62 -3.96
CA ILE A 35 -12.05 18.02 -3.57
C ILE A 35 -13.40 18.49 -4.10
N ASN A 36 -13.68 18.21 -5.36
CA ASN A 36 -14.95 18.48 -6.04
C ASN A 36 -15.12 17.50 -7.21
N SER A 37 -16.09 17.73 -8.10
CA SER A 37 -16.36 16.83 -9.24
C SER A 37 -15.21 16.73 -10.25
N GLU A 38 -14.29 17.69 -10.27
CA GLU A 38 -13.23 17.80 -11.29
C GLU A 38 -11.82 17.72 -10.70
N THR A 39 -11.69 17.84 -9.37
CA THR A 39 -10.39 17.98 -8.70
C THR A 39 -10.22 16.92 -7.61
N ILE A 40 -9.06 16.30 -7.59
CA ILE A 40 -8.62 15.36 -6.57
C ILE A 40 -7.30 15.81 -5.94
N ALA A 41 -7.12 15.55 -4.65
CA ALA A 41 -5.86 15.75 -3.95
C ALA A 41 -5.25 14.40 -3.59
N ILE A 42 -3.94 14.24 -3.82
CA ILE A 42 -3.17 13.10 -3.33
C ILE A 42 -1.97 13.58 -2.51
N SER A 43 -1.66 12.88 -1.42
CA SER A 43 -0.42 13.10 -0.68
C SER A 43 0.53 11.93 -0.97
N ILE A 44 1.67 12.23 -1.57
CA ILE A 44 2.65 11.24 -2.02
C ILE A 44 4.05 11.60 -1.53
N ASN A 45 4.84 10.61 -1.09
CA ASN A 45 6.17 10.84 -0.57
C ASN A 45 7.14 11.28 -1.67
N LYS A 46 7.94 12.31 -1.40
CA LYS A 46 8.95 12.87 -2.34
C LYS A 46 10.01 11.86 -2.77
N GLU A 47 10.34 10.91 -1.90
CA GLU A 47 11.34 9.86 -2.17
C GLU A 47 10.83 8.74 -3.08
N ASN A 48 9.52 8.68 -3.36
CA ASN A 48 8.98 7.70 -4.30
C ASN A 48 9.39 8.03 -5.72
N TYR A 49 9.96 7.09 -6.44
CA TYR A 49 10.27 7.27 -7.86
C TYR A 49 9.02 7.61 -8.69
N THR A 50 7.86 7.05 -8.31
CA THR A 50 6.57 7.39 -8.92
C THR A 50 6.25 8.89 -8.83
N THR A 51 6.60 9.54 -7.71
CA THR A 51 6.40 10.99 -7.54
C THR A 51 7.19 11.78 -8.56
N LYS A 52 8.47 11.43 -8.76
CA LYS A 52 9.32 12.05 -9.78
C LYS A 52 8.71 11.93 -11.17
N VAL A 53 8.27 10.72 -11.57
CA VAL A 53 7.65 10.49 -12.88
C VAL A 53 6.36 11.32 -13.03
N ILE A 54 5.53 11.44 -11.98
CA ILE A 54 4.31 12.28 -12.01
C ILE A 54 4.66 13.75 -12.21
N GLU A 55 5.71 14.25 -11.54
CA GLU A 55 6.14 15.64 -11.70
C GLU A 55 6.68 15.93 -13.10
N GLU A 56 7.31 14.95 -13.74
CA GLU A 56 7.85 15.08 -15.12
C GLU A 56 6.76 14.94 -16.19
N THR A 57 5.93 13.90 -16.09
CA THR A 57 4.94 13.54 -17.13
C THR A 57 3.59 14.26 -16.97
N LYS A 58 3.32 14.79 -15.78
CA LYS A 58 2.08 15.47 -15.40
C LYS A 58 0.81 14.61 -15.50
N LYS A 59 0.94 13.29 -15.61
CA LYS A 59 -0.18 12.36 -15.74
C LYS A 59 -0.02 11.17 -14.82
N PHE A 60 -1.14 10.71 -14.25
CA PHE A 60 -1.17 9.50 -13.42
C PHE A 60 -2.56 8.90 -13.35
N ALA A 61 -2.64 7.63 -12.95
CA ALA A 61 -3.88 6.95 -12.64
C ALA A 61 -3.92 6.54 -11.16
N ILE A 62 -5.11 6.57 -10.57
CA ILE A 62 -5.37 6.09 -9.21
C ILE A 62 -6.20 4.82 -9.32
N ASN A 63 -5.63 3.68 -8.97
CA ASN A 63 -6.31 2.38 -8.96
C ASN A 63 -6.91 2.15 -7.57
N ILE A 64 -8.22 2.01 -7.49
CA ILE A 64 -8.97 1.76 -6.25
C ILE A 64 -8.94 0.28 -5.95
N LEU A 65 -8.21 -0.15 -4.93
CA LEU A 65 -8.06 -1.58 -4.62
C LEU A 65 -9.30 -2.15 -3.93
N PRO A 66 -9.72 -3.38 -4.25
CA PRO A 66 -10.78 -4.09 -3.53
C PRO A 66 -10.24 -4.78 -2.26
N GLN A 67 -11.14 -5.14 -1.34
CA GLN A 67 -10.79 -5.85 -0.10
C GLN A 67 -10.19 -7.24 -0.31
N ASP A 68 -10.56 -7.90 -1.42
CA ASP A 68 -10.08 -9.24 -1.81
C ASP A 68 -8.83 -9.22 -2.70
N ILE A 69 -8.12 -8.07 -2.76
CA ILE A 69 -6.88 -7.97 -3.53
C ILE A 69 -5.77 -8.83 -2.90
N ASP A 70 -4.92 -9.40 -3.74
CA ASP A 70 -3.73 -10.09 -3.26
C ASP A 70 -2.81 -9.14 -2.49
N ILE A 71 -2.50 -9.48 -1.23
CA ILE A 71 -1.61 -8.71 -0.37
C ILE A 71 -0.20 -8.56 -0.96
N GLU A 72 0.26 -9.50 -1.79
CA GLU A 72 1.56 -9.42 -2.44
C GLU A 72 1.65 -8.27 -3.44
N LEU A 73 0.51 -7.90 -4.05
CA LEU A 73 0.44 -6.69 -4.88
C LEU A 73 0.74 -5.44 -4.03
N ILE A 74 0.07 -5.31 -2.87
CA ILE A 74 0.30 -4.18 -1.96
C ILE A 74 1.76 -4.16 -1.47
N LYS A 75 2.33 -5.31 -1.12
CA LYS A 75 3.74 -5.39 -0.71
C LYS A 75 4.69 -4.97 -1.84
N THR A 76 4.43 -5.41 -3.05
CA THR A 76 5.25 -5.07 -4.23
C THR A 76 5.24 -3.57 -4.50
N PHE A 77 4.06 -2.95 -4.52
CA PHE A 77 3.94 -1.52 -4.80
C PHE A 77 4.30 -0.62 -3.61
N GLY A 78 4.15 -1.12 -2.38
CA GLY A 78 4.38 -0.36 -1.15
C GLY A 78 5.82 -0.39 -0.63
N PHE A 79 6.58 -1.47 -0.88
CA PHE A 79 7.88 -1.68 -0.25
C PHE A 79 9.06 -1.80 -1.23
N LYS A 80 8.81 -2.02 -2.52
CA LYS A 80 9.86 -2.02 -3.55
C LYS A 80 9.89 -0.68 -4.28
N LYS A 81 11.01 -0.35 -4.91
CA LYS A 81 11.17 0.86 -5.71
C LYS A 81 11.01 0.55 -7.20
N SER A 82 10.26 1.39 -7.94
CA SER A 82 9.97 1.17 -9.36
C SER A 82 11.20 1.32 -10.27
N ASN A 83 12.25 1.99 -9.83
CA ASN A 83 13.51 2.09 -10.57
C ASN A 83 14.48 0.93 -10.29
N GLU A 84 14.16 0.05 -9.34
CA GLU A 84 14.99 -1.12 -8.99
C GLU A 84 14.36 -2.43 -9.50
N VAL A 85 13.03 -2.48 -9.57
CA VAL A 85 12.29 -3.69 -10.01
C VAL A 85 11.10 -3.31 -10.90
N ASN A 86 10.80 -4.18 -11.87
CA ASN A 86 9.56 -4.09 -12.63
C ASN A 86 8.40 -4.59 -11.77
N LYS A 87 7.62 -3.66 -11.21
CA LYS A 87 6.48 -3.99 -10.34
C LYS A 87 5.29 -4.58 -11.08
N TYR A 88 5.25 -4.44 -12.40
CA TYR A 88 4.15 -4.90 -13.25
C TYR A 88 4.38 -6.27 -13.89
N GLU A 89 5.52 -6.92 -13.66
CA GLU A 89 5.91 -8.19 -14.31
C GLU A 89 4.87 -9.31 -14.15
N ASN A 90 4.26 -9.43 -12.96
CA ASN A 90 3.24 -10.46 -12.67
C ASN A 90 1.89 -9.83 -12.28
N VAL A 91 1.58 -8.66 -12.80
CA VAL A 91 0.35 -7.93 -12.50
C VAL A 91 -0.57 -7.98 -13.71
N ASN A 92 -1.84 -8.28 -13.48
CA ASN A 92 -2.89 -8.18 -14.49
C ASN A 92 -3.24 -6.70 -14.71
N TYR A 93 -2.59 -6.07 -15.68
CA TYR A 93 -2.80 -4.65 -16.01
C TYR A 93 -3.11 -4.44 -17.49
N GLU A 94 -3.58 -3.27 -17.82
CA GLU A 94 -3.69 -2.76 -19.19
C GLU A 94 -3.26 -1.29 -19.23
N LEU A 95 -2.94 -0.81 -20.43
CA LEU A 95 -2.69 0.62 -20.65
C LEU A 95 -3.99 1.28 -21.12
N VAL A 96 -4.47 2.25 -20.33
CA VAL A 96 -5.61 3.10 -20.67
C VAL A 96 -5.15 4.55 -20.62
N ASN A 97 -5.39 5.31 -21.70
CA ASN A 97 -4.87 6.68 -21.84
C ASN A 97 -3.34 6.75 -21.63
N ASP A 98 -2.62 5.70 -22.04
CA ASP A 98 -1.17 5.51 -21.88
C ASP A 98 -0.69 5.37 -20.42
N LEU A 99 -1.60 5.09 -19.47
CA LEU A 99 -1.29 4.87 -18.06
C LEU A 99 -1.60 3.43 -17.66
N PRO A 100 -0.75 2.81 -16.80
CA PRO A 100 -0.99 1.43 -16.36
C PRO A 100 -2.12 1.38 -15.33
N VAL A 101 -3.11 0.55 -15.61
CA VAL A 101 -4.28 0.33 -14.78
C VAL A 101 -4.38 -1.13 -14.39
N ILE A 102 -4.58 -1.39 -13.10
CA ILE A 102 -4.72 -2.73 -12.54
C ILE A 102 -6.15 -3.21 -12.75
N LYS A 103 -6.32 -4.27 -13.57
CA LYS A 103 -7.64 -4.79 -13.97
C LYS A 103 -8.44 -5.37 -12.81
N ASP A 104 -7.75 -5.88 -11.78
CA ASP A 104 -8.37 -6.45 -10.59
C ASP A 104 -8.84 -5.38 -9.58
N SER A 105 -8.69 -4.09 -9.91
CA SER A 105 -9.17 -2.97 -9.09
C SER A 105 -10.70 -2.79 -9.15
N CYS A 106 -11.26 -2.02 -8.22
CA CYS A 106 -12.67 -1.58 -8.30
C CYS A 106 -12.90 -0.64 -9.48
N GLY A 107 -11.88 0.15 -9.81
CA GLY A 107 -11.89 1.12 -10.89
C GLY A 107 -10.62 1.97 -10.87
N ALA A 108 -10.47 2.82 -11.86
CA ALA A 108 -9.37 3.75 -11.99
C ALA A 108 -9.87 5.18 -12.25
N ILE A 109 -9.14 6.17 -11.72
CA ILE A 109 -9.36 7.59 -11.97
C ILE A 109 -8.09 8.12 -12.66
N PHE A 110 -8.26 8.78 -13.79
CA PHE A 110 -7.18 9.37 -14.57
C PHE A 110 -7.05 10.85 -14.27
N CYS A 111 -5.82 11.30 -14.05
CA CYS A 111 -5.55 12.62 -13.50
C CYS A 111 -4.43 13.33 -14.27
N GLU A 112 -4.61 14.64 -14.43
CA GLU A 112 -3.57 15.56 -14.85
C GLU A 112 -3.13 16.44 -13.68
N TYR A 113 -1.83 16.43 -13.40
CA TYR A 113 -1.20 17.25 -12.37
C TYR A 113 -1.42 18.76 -12.68
N GLU A 114 -1.94 19.51 -11.73
CA GLU A 114 -2.08 20.95 -11.86
C GLU A 114 -1.03 21.70 -11.03
N LYS A 115 -0.95 21.41 -9.74
CA LYS A 115 -0.02 22.06 -8.80
C LYS A 115 0.21 21.20 -7.56
N CYS A 116 1.23 21.52 -6.79
CA CYS A 116 1.45 20.90 -5.50
C CYS A 116 1.75 21.90 -4.38
N ILE A 117 1.58 21.45 -3.17
CA ILE A 117 2.06 22.05 -1.93
C ILE A 117 3.12 21.10 -1.37
N GLU A 118 4.32 21.63 -1.20
CA GLU A 118 5.42 20.86 -0.63
C GLU A 118 5.36 20.88 0.90
N THR A 119 5.55 19.71 1.50
CA THR A 119 5.74 19.53 2.96
C THR A 119 7.12 18.97 3.24
N SER A 120 7.44 18.68 4.51
CA SER A 120 8.75 18.11 4.89
C SER A 120 9.09 16.83 4.12
N THR A 121 8.15 15.91 3.97
CA THR A 121 8.36 14.56 3.40
C THR A 121 7.47 14.25 2.20
N HIS A 122 6.38 14.98 2.00
CA HIS A 122 5.37 14.68 0.99
C HIS A 122 5.07 15.89 0.10
N LEU A 123 4.59 15.60 -1.11
CA LEU A 123 3.88 16.55 -1.96
C LEU A 123 2.38 16.31 -1.80
N VAL A 124 1.61 17.37 -1.58
CA VAL A 124 0.15 17.37 -1.74
C VAL A 124 -0.13 17.86 -3.15
N ILE A 125 -0.40 16.94 -4.06
CA ILE A 125 -0.67 17.24 -5.46
C ILE A 125 -2.16 17.48 -5.63
N LEU A 126 -2.53 18.62 -6.23
CA LEU A 126 -3.87 18.87 -6.77
C LEU A 126 -3.85 18.50 -8.24
N ALA A 127 -4.81 17.70 -8.66
CA ALA A 127 -4.88 17.22 -10.04
C ALA A 127 -6.32 17.29 -10.55
N LYS A 128 -6.45 17.59 -11.84
CA LYS A 128 -7.71 17.55 -12.57
C LYS A 128 -8.06 16.09 -12.88
N ILE A 129 -9.30 15.69 -12.60
CA ILE A 129 -9.85 14.42 -13.05
C ILE A 129 -10.18 14.56 -14.54
N THR A 130 -9.54 13.74 -15.38
CA THR A 130 -9.74 13.76 -16.83
C THR A 130 -10.66 12.65 -17.31
N ASP A 131 -10.67 11.51 -16.58
CA ASP A 131 -11.52 10.37 -16.89
C ASP A 131 -11.64 9.45 -15.66
N ALA A 132 -12.62 8.55 -15.66
CA ALA A 132 -12.76 7.52 -14.63
C ALA A 132 -13.47 6.29 -15.20
N THR A 133 -12.96 5.10 -14.87
CA THR A 133 -13.53 3.83 -15.32
C THR A 133 -13.79 2.91 -14.13
N LYS A 134 -14.99 2.31 -14.09
CA LYS A 134 -15.34 1.31 -13.09
C LYS A 134 -15.13 -0.09 -13.66
N TYR A 135 -14.38 -0.94 -12.96
CA TYR A 135 -14.09 -2.32 -13.38
C TYR A 135 -14.94 -3.34 -12.65
N SER A 136 -15.30 -3.10 -11.40
CA SER A 136 -16.08 -4.05 -10.60
C SER A 136 -16.96 -3.37 -9.55
N ASN A 137 -17.88 -4.14 -8.97
CA ASN A 137 -18.71 -3.74 -7.84
C ASN A 137 -18.17 -4.29 -6.50
N LYS A 138 -16.90 -4.70 -6.47
CA LYS A 138 -16.24 -5.17 -5.25
C LYS A 138 -16.20 -4.06 -4.20
N THR A 139 -16.11 -4.45 -2.92
CA THR A 139 -15.98 -3.51 -1.81
C THR A 139 -14.59 -2.90 -1.82
N PRO A 140 -14.44 -1.56 -1.86
CA PRO A 140 -13.14 -0.92 -1.82
C PRO A 140 -12.39 -1.21 -0.53
N LEU A 141 -11.07 -1.39 -0.63
CA LEU A 141 -10.18 -1.62 0.49
C LEU A 141 -9.99 -0.33 1.29
N THR A 142 -10.37 -0.34 2.57
CA THR A 142 -10.05 0.72 3.51
C THR A 142 -8.73 0.44 4.22
N TYR A 143 -8.03 1.49 4.64
CA TYR A 143 -6.78 1.35 5.39
C TYR A 143 -6.98 0.61 6.72
N LYS A 144 -8.11 0.86 7.39
CA LYS A 144 -8.50 0.13 8.60
C LYS A 144 -8.64 -1.38 8.33
N TYR A 145 -9.37 -1.77 7.28
CA TYR A 145 -9.51 -3.17 6.90
C TYR A 145 -8.15 -3.82 6.57
N TYR A 146 -7.28 -3.08 5.85
CA TYR A 146 -5.93 -3.52 5.54
C TYR A 146 -5.10 -3.85 6.79
N GLN A 147 -5.17 -2.98 7.81
CA GLN A 147 -4.44 -3.19 9.05
C GLN A 147 -5.02 -4.32 9.90
N GLU A 148 -6.34 -4.35 10.09
CA GLU A 148 -7.01 -5.29 11.00
C GLU A 148 -7.15 -6.70 10.42
N ASN A 149 -7.51 -6.82 9.14
CA ASN A 149 -7.85 -8.09 8.51
C ASN A 149 -6.72 -8.67 7.65
N LEU A 150 -6.02 -7.84 6.90
CA LEU A 150 -4.90 -8.29 6.07
C LEU A 150 -3.56 -8.22 6.81
N LYS A 151 -3.55 -7.71 8.06
CA LYS A 151 -2.35 -7.55 8.90
C LYS A 151 -1.20 -6.87 8.16
N GLY A 152 -1.54 -5.92 7.33
CA GLY A 152 -0.61 -5.17 6.49
C GLY A 152 0.29 -4.26 7.30
N GLY A 153 1.56 -4.22 6.95
CA GLY A 153 2.53 -3.27 7.52
C GLY A 153 2.39 -1.88 6.91
N THR A 154 2.77 -0.84 7.66
CA THR A 154 2.85 0.53 7.16
C THR A 154 4.29 0.83 6.72
N SER A 155 4.46 1.23 5.45
CA SER A 155 5.76 1.68 4.95
C SER A 155 6.20 2.94 5.69
N LYS A 156 7.49 3.06 6.00
CA LYS A 156 8.08 4.29 6.57
C LYS A 156 7.89 5.54 5.70
N TYR A 157 7.54 5.35 4.44
CA TYR A 157 7.25 6.42 3.48
C TYR A 157 5.76 6.80 3.42
N ALA A 158 4.88 6.12 4.16
CA ALA A 158 3.46 6.43 4.19
C ALA A 158 3.17 7.65 5.09
N PRO A 159 2.21 8.52 4.72
CA PRO A 159 1.80 9.66 5.56
C PRO A 159 1.33 9.25 6.96
N THR A 160 0.78 8.04 7.07
CA THR A 160 0.26 7.45 8.31
C THR A 160 1.30 6.71 9.14
N TYR A 161 2.58 6.67 8.69
CA TYR A 161 3.65 6.06 9.46
C TYR A 161 3.90 6.84 10.77
N GLN A 162 3.93 6.14 11.87
CA GLN A 162 4.29 6.70 13.19
C GLN A 162 5.59 6.03 13.68
N GLU A 163 6.61 6.86 13.91
CA GLU A 163 7.87 6.39 14.46
C GLU A 163 7.65 5.81 15.86
N GLY A 164 8.03 4.55 16.07
CA GLY A 164 7.77 3.82 17.33
C GLY A 164 6.71 2.73 17.22
N GLU A 165 5.95 2.64 16.14
CA GLU A 165 5.21 1.43 15.79
C GLU A 165 6.18 0.35 15.25
N LYS A 166 7.13 -0.05 16.06
CA LYS A 166 7.59 -1.42 15.97
C LYS A 166 6.37 -2.24 16.37
N THR A 167 5.72 -2.90 15.41
CA THR A 167 5.02 -4.12 15.72
C THR A 167 6.00 -4.88 16.62
N LYS A 168 5.70 -5.00 17.91
CA LYS A 168 6.46 -5.89 18.78
C LYS A 168 6.26 -7.27 18.16
N LYS A 169 7.18 -7.65 17.30
CA LYS A 169 7.20 -9.01 16.80
C LYS A 169 7.55 -9.85 18.02
N ASN A 170 6.58 -10.54 18.53
CA ASN A 170 6.84 -11.57 19.50
C ASN A 170 7.64 -12.66 18.79
N VAL A 171 8.75 -13.02 19.36
CA VAL A 171 9.59 -14.10 18.86
C VAL A 171 9.31 -15.32 19.73
N PHE A 172 8.79 -16.37 19.10
CA PHE A 172 8.60 -17.66 19.73
C PHE A 172 9.70 -18.61 19.25
N VAL A 173 10.36 -19.30 20.16
CA VAL A 173 11.43 -20.25 19.84
C VAL A 173 11.01 -21.65 20.17
N CYS A 174 11.10 -22.56 19.21
CA CYS A 174 10.85 -23.98 19.43
C CYS A 174 11.95 -24.57 20.28
N LYS A 175 11.62 -25.12 21.47
CA LYS A 175 12.56 -25.75 22.41
C LYS A 175 13.17 -27.06 21.88
N ILE A 176 12.56 -27.65 20.84
CA ILE A 176 13.03 -28.92 20.28
C ILE A 176 14.09 -28.68 19.17
N CYS A 177 13.82 -27.76 18.22
CA CYS A 177 14.69 -27.57 17.06
C CYS A 177 15.30 -26.17 16.94
N GLY A 178 15.00 -25.26 17.87
CA GLY A 178 15.52 -23.89 17.85
C GLY A 178 14.89 -22.98 16.77
N TYR A 179 13.87 -23.45 16.04
CA TYR A 179 13.20 -22.63 15.03
C TYR A 179 12.61 -21.38 15.65
N ARG A 180 12.90 -20.22 15.05
CA ARG A 180 12.41 -18.91 15.50
C ARG A 180 11.23 -18.48 14.63
N TYR A 181 10.08 -18.31 15.25
CA TYR A 181 8.87 -17.81 14.62
C TYR A 181 8.57 -16.41 15.10
N GLU A 182 8.60 -15.45 14.16
CA GLU A 182 8.28 -14.03 14.42
C GLU A 182 6.83 -13.75 14.04
N THR A 183 6.05 -13.27 14.99
CA THR A 183 4.63 -12.95 14.78
C THR A 183 4.20 -11.74 15.59
N ASN A 184 3.12 -11.08 15.16
CA ASN A 184 2.48 -10.01 15.92
C ASN A 184 1.47 -10.56 16.95
N LEU A 185 1.25 -11.85 16.99
CA LEU A 185 0.35 -12.50 17.95
C LEU A 185 1.01 -12.54 19.34
N ASP A 186 0.24 -12.26 20.37
CA ASP A 186 0.71 -12.40 21.76
C ASP A 186 0.84 -13.85 22.19
N GLU A 187 0.08 -14.75 21.60
CA GLU A 187 0.11 -16.20 21.79
C GLU A 187 0.00 -16.92 20.44
N LEU A 188 0.59 -18.11 20.34
CA LEU A 188 0.46 -18.97 19.16
C LEU A 188 -0.94 -19.60 19.11
N PRO A 189 -1.55 -19.75 17.91
CA PRO A 189 -2.81 -20.47 17.73
C PRO A 189 -2.76 -21.88 18.30
N ASP A 190 -3.92 -22.42 18.72
CA ASP A 190 -3.99 -23.78 19.35
C ASP A 190 -3.57 -24.87 18.38
N ASP A 191 -3.80 -24.69 17.09
CA ASP A 191 -3.45 -25.62 16.03
C ASP A 191 -2.05 -25.36 15.42
N PHE A 192 -1.26 -24.43 15.99
CA PHE A 192 0.07 -24.10 15.48
C PHE A 192 1.02 -25.27 15.62
N LYS A 193 1.73 -25.58 14.52
CA LYS A 193 2.78 -26.61 14.48
C LYS A 193 4.09 -26.00 13.98
N CYS A 194 5.18 -26.45 14.57
CA CYS A 194 6.51 -26.05 14.15
C CYS A 194 6.76 -26.44 12.70
N PRO A 195 7.09 -25.50 11.77
CA PRO A 195 7.35 -25.82 10.37
C PRO A 195 8.58 -26.73 10.16
N MET A 196 9.49 -26.77 11.15
CA MET A 196 10.72 -27.56 11.04
C MET A 196 10.59 -28.97 11.62
N CYS A 197 9.91 -29.15 12.75
CA CYS A 197 9.88 -30.43 13.45
C CYS A 197 8.46 -30.94 13.80
N GLY A 198 7.41 -30.19 13.43
CA GLY A 198 6.01 -30.60 13.54
C GLY A 198 5.42 -30.60 14.96
N VAL A 199 6.17 -30.24 16.01
CA VAL A 199 5.65 -30.16 17.37
C VAL A 199 4.68 -29.01 17.57
N GLY A 200 3.75 -29.14 18.53
CA GLY A 200 2.73 -28.13 18.81
C GLY A 200 3.27 -26.89 19.53
N LYS A 201 2.37 -25.90 19.73
CA LYS A 201 2.69 -24.61 20.34
C LYS A 201 3.25 -24.74 21.76
N GLU A 202 2.92 -25.79 22.51
CA GLU A 202 3.36 -26.05 23.88
C GLU A 202 4.89 -26.21 24.01
N TYR A 203 5.57 -26.47 22.90
CA TYR A 203 7.03 -26.52 22.80
C TYR A 203 7.68 -25.19 22.40
N PHE A 204 6.90 -24.13 22.35
CA PHE A 204 7.44 -22.79 22.02
C PHE A 204 7.53 -21.93 23.27
N GLU A 205 8.62 -21.19 23.36
CA GLU A 205 8.84 -20.15 24.36
C GLU A 205 8.86 -18.77 23.71
N LYS A 206 8.14 -17.83 24.32
CA LYS A 206 8.15 -16.42 23.91
C LYS A 206 9.40 -15.77 24.48
N LEU A 207 10.21 -15.09 23.65
CA LEU A 207 11.39 -14.31 24.06
C LEU A 207 11.03 -12.90 24.48
#